data_fcd503a7208ebe1875911186e2b87ca4
#
_entry.id   fcd503a7208ebe1875911186e2b87ca4
#
_cell.length_a   1.000
_cell.length_b   1.000
_cell.length_c   1.000
_cell.angle_alpha   90.00
_cell.angle_beta   90.00
_cell.angle_gamma   90.00
#
_symmetry.space_group_name_H-M   'P 1'
#
loop_
_entity.id
_entity.type
_entity.pdbx_description
1 polymer ?
#
loop_
_entity_poly.entity_id
_entity_poly.type
_entity_poly.pdbx_seq_one_letter_code
_entity_poly.pdbx_strand_id
1 'polypeptide(L)'
;MAAMEQSLIEQYKDVYVFAQQVDNEISPIAFELLGKAKDLANDLNEKVVAVLIGHNVKDLAAQLGAYGADKVIVVDDKELEVYRTEPYTHALASVINEFKPEIMLVGATAIGRDLGPRVSARVQTGLTADCT
;
A
#
# COMPACT_ATOMS: atom_id res chain seq x y z
N MET A 1 -14.53 21.66 -16.84
CA MET A 1 -13.55 20.55 -16.99
C MET A 1 -12.41 20.68 -16.00
N ALA A 2 -11.72 21.82 -15.96
CA ALA A 2 -10.63 22.02 -14.99
C ALA A 2 -11.08 21.85 -13.54
N ALA A 3 -12.25 22.36 -13.18
CA ALA A 3 -12.79 22.25 -11.84
C ALA A 3 -13.08 20.78 -11.45
N MET A 4 -13.53 19.97 -12.42
CA MET A 4 -13.80 18.56 -12.18
C MET A 4 -12.50 17.78 -11.98
N GLU A 5 -11.46 18.08 -12.78
CA GLU A 5 -10.16 17.43 -12.63
C GLU A 5 -9.54 17.77 -11.28
N GLN A 6 -9.65 19.00 -10.86
CA GLN A 6 -9.12 19.42 -9.56
C GLN A 6 -9.84 18.71 -8.40
N SER A 7 -11.15 18.57 -8.52
CA SER A 7 -11.95 17.85 -7.52
C SER A 7 -11.53 16.38 -7.42
N LEU A 8 -11.24 15.73 -8.55
CA LEU A 8 -10.76 14.35 -8.57
C LEU A 8 -9.38 14.24 -7.94
N ILE A 9 -8.49 15.18 -8.24
CA ILE A 9 -7.13 15.20 -7.67
C ILE A 9 -7.20 15.38 -6.15
N GLU A 10 -8.07 16.24 -5.67
CA GLU A 10 -8.23 16.47 -4.23
C GLU A 10 -8.73 15.26 -3.46
N GLN A 11 -9.38 14.30 -4.14
CA GLN A 11 -9.80 13.06 -3.52
C GLN A 11 -8.63 12.11 -3.24
N TYR A 12 -7.53 12.24 -3.99
CA TYR A 12 -6.37 11.38 -3.84
C TYR A 12 -5.43 11.98 -2.81
N LYS A 13 -5.28 11.28 -1.70
CA LYS A 13 -4.58 11.81 -0.55
C LYS A 13 -3.83 10.70 0.18
N ASP A 14 -2.75 11.10 0.83
CA ASP A 14 -1.90 10.29 1.70
C ASP A 14 -0.96 9.36 0.93
N VAL A 15 0.13 9.04 1.58
CA VAL A 15 1.17 8.16 1.04
C VAL A 15 0.93 6.76 1.60
N TYR A 16 0.65 5.82 0.73
CA TYR A 16 0.35 4.45 1.09
C TYR A 16 1.55 3.55 0.84
N VAL A 17 1.73 2.58 1.70
CA VAL A 17 2.80 1.59 1.60
C VAL A 17 2.17 0.20 1.60
N PHE A 18 2.50 -0.60 0.60
CA PHE A 18 2.17 -2.02 0.64
C PHE A 18 3.14 -2.70 1.62
N ALA A 19 2.62 -3.11 2.77
CA ALA A 19 3.42 -3.73 3.82
C ALA A 19 3.51 -5.23 3.56
N GLN A 20 4.52 -5.63 2.79
CA GLN A 20 4.72 -7.03 2.45
C GLN A 20 4.96 -7.87 3.69
N GLN A 21 4.27 -9.00 3.78
CA GLN A 21 4.54 -10.00 4.79
C GLN A 21 4.65 -11.38 4.14
N VAL A 22 5.44 -12.26 4.75
CA VAL A 22 5.57 -13.64 4.33
C VAL A 22 5.51 -14.49 5.60
N ASP A 23 4.64 -15.49 5.60
CA ASP A 23 4.43 -16.37 6.74
C ASP A 23 4.15 -15.60 8.04
N ASN A 24 3.33 -14.56 7.94
CA ASN A 24 2.93 -13.70 9.06
C ASN A 24 4.10 -12.97 9.72
N GLU A 25 5.16 -12.71 8.97
CA GLU A 25 6.25 -11.84 9.36
C GLU A 25 6.36 -10.68 8.38
N ILE A 26 6.44 -9.46 8.89
CA ILE A 26 6.60 -8.29 8.03
C ILE A 26 8.00 -8.31 7.44
N SER A 27 8.07 -8.20 6.11
CA SER A 27 9.35 -8.18 5.41
C SER A 27 10.12 -6.89 5.71
N PRO A 28 11.46 -6.96 5.84
CA PRO A 28 12.25 -5.75 6.14
C PRO A 28 12.02 -4.60 5.17
N ILE A 29 11.73 -4.90 3.91
CA ILE A 29 11.46 -3.86 2.92
C ILE A 29 10.27 -2.99 3.31
N ALA A 30 9.28 -3.55 4.01
CA ALA A 30 8.12 -2.78 4.46
C ALA A 30 8.54 -1.65 5.40
N PHE A 31 9.46 -1.93 6.31
CA PHE A 31 9.95 -0.92 7.24
C PHE A 31 10.77 0.17 6.53
N GLU A 32 11.56 -0.22 5.53
CA GLU A 32 12.30 0.74 4.72
C GLU A 32 11.35 1.65 3.93
N LEU A 33 10.31 1.09 3.37
CA LEU A 33 9.30 1.86 2.63
C LEU A 33 8.55 2.81 3.56
N LEU A 34 8.27 2.41 4.79
CA LEU A 34 7.63 3.29 5.76
C LEU A 34 8.50 4.51 6.06
N GLY A 35 9.81 4.33 6.17
CA GLY A 35 10.73 5.45 6.36
C GLY A 35 10.68 6.42 5.19
N LYS A 36 10.72 5.91 3.97
CA LYS A 36 10.62 6.75 2.77
C LYS A 36 9.27 7.43 2.65
N ALA A 37 8.20 6.69 2.98
CA ALA A 37 6.86 7.25 2.95
C ALA A 37 6.72 8.40 3.95
N LYS A 38 7.35 8.28 5.10
CA LYS A 38 7.34 9.33 6.11
C LYS A 38 7.96 10.62 5.58
N ASP A 39 9.09 10.51 4.90
CA ASP A 39 9.74 11.67 4.30
C ASP A 39 8.85 12.32 3.23
N LEU A 40 8.27 11.51 2.35
CA LEU A 40 7.36 12.01 1.32
C LEU A 40 6.11 12.66 1.93
N ALA A 41 5.54 12.03 2.93
CA ALA A 41 4.34 12.54 3.58
C ALA A 41 4.61 13.86 4.29
N ASN A 42 5.78 14.01 4.90
CA ASN A 42 6.16 15.27 5.53
C ASN A 42 6.28 16.39 4.49
N ASP A 43 6.86 16.10 3.33
CA ASP A 43 6.99 17.08 2.25
C ASP A 43 5.63 17.49 1.69
N LEU A 44 4.69 16.54 1.64
CA LEU A 44 3.35 16.78 1.11
C LEU A 44 2.35 17.24 2.17
N ASN A 45 2.76 17.26 3.44
CA ASN A 45 1.87 17.52 4.57
C ASN A 45 0.71 16.53 4.62
N GLU A 46 1.03 15.26 4.44
CA GLU A 46 0.08 14.16 4.43
C GLU A 46 0.45 13.07 5.42
N LYS A 47 -0.35 12.04 5.50
CA LYS A 47 -0.14 10.93 6.43
C LYS A 47 0.41 9.71 5.71
N VAL A 48 0.99 8.79 6.49
CA VAL A 48 1.46 7.50 6.00
C VAL A 48 0.44 6.43 6.36
N VAL A 49 -0.01 5.69 5.37
CA VAL A 49 -0.97 4.59 5.57
C VAL A 49 -0.33 3.30 5.08
N ALA A 50 -0.25 2.31 5.96
CA ALA A 50 0.24 0.98 5.58
C ALA A 50 -0.94 0.09 5.21
N VAL A 51 -0.79 -0.71 4.15
CA VAL A 51 -1.78 -1.70 3.74
C VAL A 51 -1.19 -3.08 4.01
N LEU A 52 -1.82 -3.82 4.89
CA LEU A 52 -1.37 -5.15 5.32
C LEU A 52 -2.37 -6.19 4.84
N ILE A 53 -1.93 -7.07 3.96
CA ILE A 53 -2.77 -8.10 3.35
C ILE A 53 -2.27 -9.47 3.77
N GLY A 54 -3.15 -10.30 4.30
CA GLY A 54 -2.80 -11.64 4.72
C GLY A 54 -3.94 -12.32 5.47
N HIS A 55 -3.59 -13.34 6.23
CA HIS A 55 -4.53 -14.06 7.08
C HIS A 55 -4.00 -14.11 8.51
N ASN A 56 -4.84 -13.75 9.47
CA ASN A 56 -4.45 -13.64 10.88
C ASN A 56 -3.27 -12.68 11.09
N VAL A 57 -3.30 -11.54 10.39
CA VAL A 57 -2.18 -10.57 10.42
C VAL A 57 -2.46 -9.34 11.27
N LYS A 58 -3.60 -9.28 11.95
CA LYS A 58 -3.98 -8.08 12.72
C LYS A 58 -2.95 -7.69 13.76
N ASP A 59 -2.32 -8.67 14.40
CA ASP A 59 -1.30 -8.41 15.41
C ASP A 59 -0.05 -7.71 14.84
N LEU A 60 0.17 -7.84 13.55
CA LEU A 60 1.31 -7.20 12.88
C LEU A 60 1.09 -5.69 12.68
N ALA A 61 -0.15 -5.23 12.73
CA ALA A 61 -0.47 -3.82 12.50
C ALA A 61 0.24 -2.91 13.51
N ALA A 62 0.38 -3.35 14.75
CA ALA A 62 1.05 -2.57 15.78
C ALA A 62 2.53 -2.31 15.43
N GLN A 63 3.19 -3.28 14.79
CA GLN A 63 4.58 -3.10 14.36
C GLN A 63 4.67 -2.00 13.30
N LEU A 64 3.74 -1.98 12.37
CA LEU A 64 3.72 -0.96 11.31
C LEU A 64 3.51 0.43 11.88
N GLY A 65 2.62 0.55 12.86
CA GLY A 65 2.42 1.81 13.56
C GLY A 65 3.67 2.28 14.30
N ALA A 66 4.40 1.36 14.91
CA ALA A 66 5.63 1.68 15.62
C ALA A 66 6.74 2.18 14.69
N TYR A 67 6.72 1.77 13.42
CA TYR A 67 7.71 2.18 12.42
C TYR A 67 7.28 3.39 11.58
N GLY A 68 6.19 4.04 11.92
CA GLY A 68 5.84 5.31 11.32
C GLY A 68 4.52 5.39 10.57
N ALA A 69 3.76 4.30 10.49
CA ALA A 69 2.45 4.35 9.87
C ALA A 69 1.47 5.10 10.78
N ASP A 70 0.83 6.11 10.25
CA ASP A 70 -0.21 6.84 10.98
C ASP A 70 -1.51 6.05 11.03
N LYS A 71 -1.73 5.20 10.03
CA LYS A 71 -2.91 4.37 9.90
C LYS A 71 -2.53 3.06 9.23
N VAL A 72 -3.18 1.98 9.61
CA VAL A 72 -2.97 0.67 8.99
C VAL A 72 -4.32 0.14 8.50
N ILE A 73 -4.38 -0.20 7.21
CA ILE A 73 -5.53 -0.86 6.63
C ILE A 73 -5.20 -2.35 6.56
N VAL A 74 -5.99 -3.16 7.25
CA VAL A 74 -5.77 -4.61 7.29
C VAL A 74 -6.83 -5.30 6.44
N VAL A 75 -6.37 -6.07 5.45
CA VAL A 75 -7.23 -6.94 4.66
C VAL A 75 -6.91 -8.37 5.08
N ASP A 76 -7.76 -8.93 5.92
CA ASP A 76 -7.54 -10.23 6.53
C ASP A 76 -8.56 -11.22 5.99
N ASP A 77 -8.08 -12.21 5.26
CA ASP A 77 -8.92 -13.25 4.66
C ASP A 77 -8.09 -14.51 4.49
N LYS A 78 -8.72 -15.68 4.67
CA LYS A 78 -8.03 -16.96 4.56
C LYS A 78 -7.41 -17.16 3.18
N GLU A 79 -8.03 -16.65 2.13
CA GLU A 79 -7.50 -16.75 0.77
C GLU A 79 -6.19 -15.98 0.59
N LEU A 80 -5.87 -15.09 1.52
CA LEU A 80 -4.68 -14.26 1.48
C LEU A 80 -3.54 -14.80 2.36
N GLU A 81 -3.68 -16.01 2.86
CA GLU A 81 -2.68 -16.63 3.74
C GLU A 81 -1.31 -16.74 3.07
N VAL A 82 -1.29 -17.16 1.82
CA VAL A 82 -0.07 -17.25 1.01
C VAL A 82 -0.22 -16.32 -0.18
N TYR A 83 0.86 -15.68 -0.57
CA TYR A 83 0.81 -14.78 -1.72
C TYR A 83 0.36 -15.53 -2.97
N ARG A 84 -0.70 -15.05 -3.59
CA ARG A 84 -1.16 -15.46 -4.91
C ARG A 84 -1.55 -14.20 -5.67
N THR A 85 -1.22 -14.16 -6.94
CA THR A 85 -1.35 -12.96 -7.75
C THR A 85 -2.78 -12.40 -7.76
N GLU A 86 -3.77 -13.22 -8.12
CA GLU A 86 -5.13 -12.70 -8.30
C GLU A 86 -5.79 -12.22 -7.00
N PRO A 87 -5.79 -13.01 -5.91
CA PRO A 87 -6.40 -12.52 -4.67
C PRO A 87 -5.75 -11.26 -4.13
N TYR A 88 -4.43 -11.17 -4.19
CA TYR A 88 -3.71 -9.99 -3.71
C TYR A 88 -3.93 -8.79 -4.62
N THR A 89 -3.96 -9.00 -5.94
CA THR A 89 -4.25 -7.92 -6.89
C THR A 89 -5.64 -7.37 -6.63
N HIS A 90 -6.62 -8.24 -6.46
CA HIS A 90 -7.98 -7.83 -6.16
C HIS A 90 -8.08 -7.04 -4.86
N ALA A 91 -7.44 -7.54 -3.80
CA ALA A 91 -7.46 -6.90 -2.49
C ALA A 91 -6.84 -5.49 -2.54
N LEU A 92 -5.65 -5.39 -3.13
CA LEU A 92 -4.95 -4.11 -3.19
C LEU A 92 -5.67 -3.12 -4.12
N ALA A 93 -6.17 -3.58 -5.26
CA ALA A 93 -6.94 -2.73 -6.16
C ALA A 93 -8.21 -2.21 -5.47
N SER A 94 -8.87 -3.03 -4.68
CA SER A 94 -10.05 -2.62 -3.93
C SER A 94 -9.72 -1.52 -2.91
N VAL A 95 -8.60 -1.65 -2.22
CA VAL A 95 -8.13 -0.63 -1.28
C VAL A 95 -7.86 0.68 -2.02
N ILE A 96 -7.16 0.63 -3.14
CA ILE A 96 -6.83 1.82 -3.92
C ILE A 96 -8.09 2.52 -4.42
N ASN A 97 -9.05 1.76 -4.93
CA ASN A 97 -10.30 2.34 -5.44
C ASN A 97 -11.15 2.96 -4.33
N GLU A 98 -11.12 2.38 -3.14
CA GLU A 98 -11.92 2.87 -2.02
C GLU A 98 -11.25 4.06 -1.32
N PHE A 99 -9.96 3.97 -1.04
CA PHE A 99 -9.25 4.95 -0.23
C PHE A 99 -8.50 6.01 -1.03
N LYS A 100 -8.26 5.78 -2.30
CA LYS A 100 -7.67 6.75 -3.23
C LYS A 100 -6.35 7.35 -2.74
N PRO A 101 -5.28 6.53 -2.64
CA PRO A 101 -3.98 7.04 -2.25
C PRO A 101 -3.41 7.98 -3.31
N GLU A 102 -2.70 9.01 -2.88
CA GLU A 102 -1.98 9.89 -3.80
C GLU A 102 -0.74 9.17 -4.34
N ILE A 103 -0.04 8.47 -3.45
CA ILE A 103 1.15 7.70 -3.80
C ILE A 103 1.02 6.32 -3.15
N MET A 104 1.35 5.27 -3.90
CA MET A 104 1.43 3.91 -3.37
C MET A 104 2.85 3.39 -3.59
N LEU A 105 3.54 3.06 -2.51
CA LEU A 105 4.88 2.50 -2.58
C LEU A 105 4.81 0.98 -2.47
N VAL A 106 5.46 0.31 -3.41
CA VAL A 106 5.56 -1.14 -3.46
C VAL A 106 7.03 -1.51 -3.61
N GLY A 107 7.51 -2.43 -2.80
CA GLY A 107 8.92 -2.82 -2.82
C GLY A 107 9.33 -3.55 -4.10
N ALA A 108 10.60 -3.41 -4.45
CA ALA A 108 11.18 -4.09 -5.62
C ALA A 108 11.56 -5.54 -5.28
N THR A 109 10.61 -6.29 -4.74
CA THR A 109 10.73 -7.71 -4.42
C THR A 109 10.04 -8.55 -5.49
N ALA A 110 10.19 -9.86 -5.45
CA ALA A 110 9.49 -10.74 -6.38
C ALA A 110 7.97 -10.52 -6.30
N ILE A 111 7.44 -10.42 -5.10
CA ILE A 111 6.00 -10.16 -4.89
C ILE A 111 5.63 -8.78 -5.45
N GLY A 112 6.40 -7.76 -5.10
CA GLY A 112 6.11 -6.40 -5.56
C GLY A 112 6.21 -6.23 -7.07
N ARG A 113 7.16 -6.88 -7.70
CA ARG A 113 7.33 -6.83 -9.17
C ARG A 113 6.21 -7.55 -9.90
N ASP A 114 5.59 -8.55 -9.26
CA ASP A 114 4.42 -9.22 -9.82
C ASP A 114 3.15 -8.42 -9.57
N LEU A 115 2.96 -7.96 -8.34
CA LEU A 115 1.74 -7.31 -7.89
C LEU A 115 1.58 -5.89 -8.43
N GLY A 116 2.65 -5.09 -8.41
CA GLY A 116 2.59 -3.68 -8.76
C GLY A 116 2.01 -3.40 -10.14
N PRO A 117 2.59 -3.96 -11.23
CA PRO A 117 2.07 -3.72 -12.57
C PRO A 117 0.64 -4.19 -12.77
N ARG A 118 0.26 -5.31 -12.15
CA ARG A 118 -1.10 -5.85 -12.28
C ARG A 118 -2.13 -4.96 -11.61
N VAL A 119 -1.81 -4.44 -10.44
CA VAL A 119 -2.68 -3.50 -9.73
C VAL A 119 -2.78 -2.18 -10.49
N SER A 120 -1.65 -1.68 -10.99
CA SER A 120 -1.62 -0.44 -11.77
C SER A 120 -2.51 -0.54 -13.01
N ALA A 121 -2.44 -1.66 -13.72
CA ALA A 121 -3.28 -1.88 -14.90
C ALA A 121 -4.77 -1.93 -14.53
N ARG A 122 -5.10 -2.53 -13.39
CA ARG A 122 -6.49 -2.71 -12.97
C ARG A 122 -7.13 -1.42 -12.48
N VAL A 123 -6.40 -0.58 -11.78
CA VAL A 123 -6.96 0.66 -11.23
C VAL A 123 -6.78 1.86 -12.14
N GLN A 124 -5.95 1.75 -13.16
CA GLN A 124 -5.69 2.81 -14.14
C GLN A 124 -5.27 4.14 -13.50
N THR A 125 -4.55 4.05 -12.40
CA THR A 125 -4.00 5.21 -11.72
C THR A 125 -2.50 5.05 -11.58
N GLY A 126 -1.79 6.15 -11.36
CA GLY A 126 -0.34 6.11 -11.24
C GLY A 126 0.07 5.44 -9.95
N LEU A 127 0.74 4.29 -10.07
CA LEU A 127 1.40 3.65 -8.95
C LEU A 127 2.89 3.89 -9.07
N THR A 128 3.49 4.30 -7.97
CA THR A 128 4.93 4.45 -7.92
C THR A 128 5.52 3.21 -7.27
N ALA A 129 6.21 2.40 -8.07
CA ALA A 129 6.98 1.29 -7.54
C ALA A 129 8.30 1.83 -7.00
N ASP A 130 8.64 1.46 -5.78
CA ASP A 130 9.93 1.84 -5.22
C ASP A 130 11.00 0.87 -5.72
N CYS A 131 12.09 1.43 -6.18
CA CYS A 131 13.17 0.66 -6.80
C CYS A 131 14.30 0.29 -5.85
N THR A 132 14.11 0.42 -4.56
CA THR A 132 15.18 0.02 -3.63
C THR A 132 15.17 -1.44 -3.27
#